data_3e7ba9706a1c98428096ef2b4b2bc0aa
#
_entry.id   3e7ba9706a1c98428096ef2b4b2bc0aa
#
_cell.length_a   1.000
_cell.length_b   1.000
_cell.length_c   1.000
_cell.angle_alpha   90.00
_cell.angle_beta   90.00
_cell.angle_gamma   90.00
#
_symmetry.space_group_name_H-M   'P 1'
#
loop_
_entity.id
_entity.type
_entity.pdbx_description
1 polymer ?
#
loop_
_entity_poly.entity_id
_entity_poly.type
_entity_poly.pdbx_seq_one_letter_code
_entity_poly.pdbx_strand_id
1 'polypeptide(L)'
;MKKWLGLLVALVLFVVLAACGPDEAKESDKKDSTSPNSGESAESSMPEKPESLTIWVNAEEKQEQAVKQITDKYTEETGIAVELVPINMLDQVEKLDVEGPAGNGPDIIFQPHDRIGDLAMRGLVDPVDLSDVESEYTDIALEAVTYDGDYWGAPAVMETYAMYYNKSLVDAPETMEDIMSVAADFTDASQDKYGFLMEAANFYFVYPFFSGYGAYVFANDGENYDIADVGLANDGAKEGGDLVQSWFNNGYIPQDLTPDIMNGLFKEGKVATVLNGPWMVREYQEALGEDLGVVPLPLLDNGENPKSFVGVKSYMLSYYSDNKEWATDLMKYITNEENAMVYYEVAGEIPPRHDAIENPIIADDEIYSAFAEQTNYGEPMPNVPAMQQVWDPINNALNFISKGEPVDEVMDEAVEMILSNIEASGAN
;
A
#
# COMPACT_ATOMS: atom_id res chain seq x y z
N MET A 1 -28.28 58.54 5.37
CA MET A 1 -28.43 59.67 4.37
C MET A 1 -28.10 59.08 3.00
N LYS A 2 -29.12 59.01 2.19
CA LYS A 2 -29.23 59.25 0.75
C LYS A 2 -28.31 58.36 -0.16
N LYS A 3 -28.87 57.36 -0.88
CA LYS A 3 -29.65 57.44 -2.17
C LYS A 3 -28.73 57.85 -3.32
N TRP A 4 -28.65 57.19 -4.46
CA TRP A 4 -29.57 56.86 -5.54
C TRP A 4 -28.76 56.09 -6.60
N LEU A 5 -29.21 55.04 -7.28
CA LEU A 5 -30.23 54.76 -8.30
C LEU A 5 -29.81 55.10 -9.76
N GLY A 6 -30.01 54.16 -10.64
CA GLY A 6 -30.17 54.35 -12.10
C GLY A 6 -29.45 53.25 -12.88
N LEU A 7 -30.00 52.21 -13.38
CA LEU A 7 -31.12 51.83 -14.27
C LEU A 7 -30.92 52.34 -15.71
N LEU A 8 -30.94 51.43 -16.68
CA LEU A 8 -31.52 51.36 -18.03
C LEU A 8 -30.59 50.64 -19.01
N VAL A 9 -30.91 49.42 -19.51
CA VAL A 9 -31.90 48.90 -20.47
C VAL A 9 -31.68 49.39 -21.91
N ALA A 10 -31.47 48.44 -22.82
CA ALA A 10 -32.04 48.26 -24.16
C ALA A 10 -31.14 47.28 -24.97
N LEU A 11 -31.48 46.09 -25.22
CA LEU A 11 -32.42 45.45 -26.13
C LEU A 11 -32.28 45.92 -27.59
N VAL A 12 -31.71 45.10 -28.47
CA VAL A 12 -32.19 44.96 -29.88
C VAL A 12 -31.93 43.54 -30.37
N LEU A 13 -33.02 42.84 -30.64
CA LEU A 13 -33.18 41.67 -31.48
C LEU A 13 -32.98 42.04 -32.95
N PHE A 14 -32.38 41.16 -33.75
CA PHE A 14 -32.83 40.91 -35.11
C PHE A 14 -32.64 39.46 -35.54
N VAL A 15 -33.74 38.83 -35.82
CA VAL A 15 -33.97 37.53 -36.48
C VAL A 15 -34.03 37.79 -37.97
N VAL A 16 -33.42 36.96 -38.82
CA VAL A 16 -33.95 36.66 -40.16
C VAL A 16 -33.72 35.19 -40.47
N LEU A 17 -34.84 34.53 -40.71
CA LEU A 17 -35.04 33.21 -41.29
C LEU A 17 -34.98 33.30 -42.81
N ALA A 18 -34.58 32.21 -43.49
CA ALA A 18 -35.19 31.63 -44.70
C ALA A 18 -34.27 30.51 -45.22
N ALA A 19 -34.59 29.32 -45.34
CA ALA A 19 -35.71 28.49 -45.79
C ALA A 19 -35.39 27.77 -47.12
N CYS A 20 -35.64 26.43 -47.08
CA CYS A 20 -36.07 25.53 -48.18
C CYS A 20 -35.10 25.25 -49.34
N GLY A 21 -34.81 24.04 -49.73
CA GLY A 21 -35.54 22.78 -49.77
C GLY A 21 -35.13 22.02 -51.06
N PRO A 22 -35.59 20.81 -51.33
CA PRO A 22 -34.80 19.74 -51.85
C PRO A 22 -34.88 19.60 -53.40
N ASP A 23 -33.94 18.74 -53.94
CA ASP A 23 -34.29 17.76 -54.97
C ASP A 23 -33.14 17.04 -55.63
N GLU A 24 -33.32 15.77 -55.64
CA GLU A 24 -33.12 14.73 -56.67
C GLU A 24 -31.72 14.28 -57.15
N ALA A 25 -31.67 12.97 -57.10
CA ALA A 25 -30.66 12.05 -57.58
C ALA A 25 -30.32 12.17 -59.08
N LYS A 26 -29.05 11.85 -59.38
CA LYS A 26 -28.73 11.06 -60.58
C LYS A 26 -27.42 10.28 -60.38
N GLU A 27 -27.53 8.98 -60.66
CA GLU A 27 -26.46 8.00 -60.88
C GLU A 27 -25.48 8.42 -61.96
N SER A 28 -24.26 8.07 -61.80
CA SER A 28 -23.35 7.17 -62.56
C SER A 28 -21.92 7.71 -62.58
N ASP A 29 -20.92 6.99 -62.18
CA ASP A 29 -20.03 6.10 -62.92
C ASP A 29 -18.81 5.71 -62.08
N LYS A 30 -18.49 4.43 -62.16
CA LYS A 30 -17.28 3.80 -61.69
C LYS A 30 -16.03 4.47 -62.26
N LYS A 31 -15.07 4.78 -61.39
CA LYS A 31 -13.68 4.64 -61.73
C LYS A 31 -12.85 4.20 -60.51
N ASP A 32 -12.23 3.06 -60.69
CA ASP A 32 -11.17 2.45 -59.96
C ASP A 32 -10.06 3.47 -59.60
N SER A 33 -9.69 3.52 -58.32
CA SER A 33 -8.33 3.96 -57.93
C SER A 33 -8.02 3.41 -56.56
N THR A 34 -7.19 2.40 -56.54
CA THR A 34 -6.21 1.96 -55.52
C THR A 34 -6.13 2.82 -54.25
N SER A 35 -6.55 2.18 -53.15
CA SER A 35 -6.14 2.55 -51.82
C SER A 35 -4.61 2.36 -51.66
N PRO A 36 -3.90 3.33 -51.13
CA PRO A 36 -2.65 3.01 -50.46
C PRO A 36 -3.02 2.56 -49.03
N ASN A 37 -2.69 1.31 -48.78
CA ASN A 37 -2.61 0.76 -47.44
C ASN A 37 -1.40 1.45 -46.77
N SER A 38 -1.63 2.39 -45.90
CA SER A 38 -0.65 2.84 -44.92
C SER A 38 -1.25 2.59 -43.55
N GLY A 39 -1.08 1.36 -43.10
CA GLY A 39 -1.05 1.07 -41.68
C GLY A 39 0.27 1.66 -41.14
N GLU A 40 0.29 2.92 -40.85
CA GLU A 40 1.20 3.48 -39.87
C GLU A 40 0.62 3.07 -38.52
N SER A 41 1.24 2.06 -37.88
CA SER A 41 1.29 1.97 -36.45
C SER A 41 1.81 3.34 -35.99
N ALA A 42 1.00 4.12 -35.29
CA ALA A 42 1.47 5.25 -34.55
C ALA A 42 2.44 4.69 -33.48
N GLU A 43 3.74 4.65 -33.77
CA GLU A 43 4.74 4.70 -32.73
C GLU A 43 4.45 5.99 -31.96
N SER A 44 3.95 5.85 -30.74
CA SER A 44 3.83 6.93 -29.77
C SER A 44 5.26 7.39 -29.50
N SER A 45 5.69 8.44 -30.19
CA SER A 45 6.98 9.04 -29.93
C SER A 45 6.89 9.73 -28.56
N MET A 46 7.77 9.32 -27.61
CA MET A 46 7.92 9.99 -26.33
C MET A 46 8.01 11.51 -26.52
N PRO A 47 7.42 12.33 -25.64
CA PRO A 47 7.54 13.79 -25.70
C PRO A 47 8.99 14.25 -25.52
N GLU A 48 9.22 15.57 -25.65
CA GLU A 48 10.53 16.16 -25.38
C GLU A 48 11.02 15.72 -23.98
N LYS A 49 12.29 15.29 -23.95
CA LYS A 49 12.92 14.77 -22.74
C LYS A 49 13.06 15.89 -21.70
N PRO A 50 12.58 15.69 -20.44
CA PRO A 50 12.79 16.66 -19.37
C PRO A 50 14.25 16.70 -18.90
N GLU A 51 14.64 17.77 -18.24
CA GLU A 51 15.96 17.87 -17.60
C GLU A 51 16.02 16.96 -16.36
N SER A 52 14.93 16.85 -15.61
CA SER A 52 14.86 16.03 -14.40
C SER A 52 13.45 15.52 -14.13
N LEU A 53 13.38 14.43 -13.32
CA LEU A 53 12.17 13.90 -12.69
C LEU A 53 12.38 13.86 -11.19
N THR A 54 11.31 14.06 -10.40
CA THR A 54 11.35 14.03 -8.94
C THR A 54 10.51 12.89 -8.42
N ILE A 55 11.11 12.06 -7.55
CA ILE A 55 10.40 10.96 -6.85
C ILE A 55 10.41 11.27 -5.35
N TRP A 56 9.25 11.21 -4.70
CA TRP A 56 9.17 11.06 -3.26
C TRP A 56 9.30 9.59 -2.90
N VAL A 57 10.46 9.24 -2.32
CA VAL A 57 10.77 7.88 -1.87
C VAL A 57 10.45 7.72 -0.38
N ASN A 58 10.25 6.49 0.07
CA ASN A 58 10.13 6.26 1.51
C ASN A 58 11.44 6.55 2.24
N ALA A 59 11.36 7.15 3.43
CA ALA A 59 12.51 7.56 4.25
C ALA A 59 13.16 6.39 5.01
N GLU A 60 13.16 5.18 4.42
CA GLU A 60 13.85 3.99 4.94
C GLU A 60 15.21 3.84 4.25
N GLU A 61 16.29 3.77 5.01
CA GLU A 61 17.66 3.86 4.49
C GLU A 61 17.94 2.84 3.37
N LYS A 62 17.54 1.58 3.54
CA LYS A 62 17.80 0.52 2.56
C LYS A 62 16.95 0.69 1.29
N GLN A 63 15.71 1.14 1.44
CA GLN A 63 14.83 1.44 0.30
C GLN A 63 15.36 2.62 -0.50
N GLU A 64 15.76 3.71 0.16
CA GLU A 64 16.39 4.87 -0.49
C GLU A 64 17.67 4.47 -1.23
N GLN A 65 18.54 3.65 -0.61
CA GLN A 65 19.76 3.14 -1.24
C GLN A 65 19.46 2.32 -2.51
N ALA A 66 18.44 1.45 -2.48
CA ALA A 66 18.04 0.65 -3.62
C ALA A 66 17.56 1.53 -4.78
N VAL A 67 16.61 2.43 -4.50
CA VAL A 67 16.07 3.34 -5.51
C VAL A 67 17.15 4.24 -6.09
N LYS A 68 18.09 4.71 -5.26
CA LYS A 68 19.22 5.52 -5.73
C LYS A 68 20.11 4.77 -6.73
N GLN A 69 20.46 3.51 -6.45
CA GLN A 69 21.26 2.72 -7.38
C GLN A 69 20.57 2.55 -8.74
N ILE A 70 19.25 2.30 -8.71
CA ILE A 70 18.43 2.11 -9.91
C ILE A 70 18.32 3.42 -10.71
N THR A 71 18.05 4.52 -10.03
CA THR A 71 17.83 5.82 -10.70
C THR A 71 19.14 6.48 -11.17
N ASP A 72 20.27 6.21 -10.52
CA ASP A 72 21.60 6.61 -11.04
C ASP A 72 21.84 5.94 -12.40
N LYS A 73 21.50 4.66 -12.56
CA LYS A 73 21.61 3.92 -13.83
C LYS A 73 20.65 4.47 -14.88
N TYR A 74 19.39 4.76 -14.52
CA TYR A 74 18.43 5.41 -15.43
C TYR A 74 18.96 6.75 -15.94
N THR A 75 19.58 7.54 -15.06
CA THR A 75 20.21 8.82 -15.42
C THR A 75 21.37 8.62 -16.40
N GLU A 76 22.20 7.59 -16.21
CA GLU A 76 23.30 7.28 -17.12
C GLU A 76 22.80 6.86 -18.51
N GLU A 77 21.73 6.10 -18.59
CA GLU A 77 21.15 5.57 -19.82
C GLU A 77 20.35 6.61 -20.60
N THR A 78 19.56 7.42 -19.89
CA THR A 78 18.62 8.36 -20.53
C THR A 78 19.15 9.79 -20.59
N GLY A 79 20.02 10.17 -19.67
CA GLY A 79 20.46 11.55 -19.45
C GLY A 79 19.43 12.43 -18.74
N ILE A 80 18.34 11.85 -18.20
CA ILE A 80 17.38 12.54 -17.34
C ILE A 80 17.87 12.42 -15.90
N ALA A 81 18.05 13.54 -15.20
CA ALA A 81 18.39 13.52 -13.79
C ALA A 81 17.17 13.05 -12.96
N VAL A 82 17.40 12.21 -11.94
CA VAL A 82 16.32 11.80 -11.01
C VAL A 82 16.65 12.36 -9.63
N GLU A 83 15.77 13.22 -9.12
CA GLU A 83 15.85 13.76 -7.77
C GLU A 83 15.03 12.90 -6.81
N LEU A 84 15.68 12.33 -5.79
CA LEU A 84 15.05 11.56 -4.74
C LEU A 84 14.82 12.44 -3.52
N VAL A 85 13.57 12.52 -3.05
CA VAL A 85 13.20 13.26 -1.86
C VAL A 85 12.68 12.25 -0.82
N PRO A 86 13.47 11.91 0.22
CA PRO A 86 13.04 10.96 1.24
C PRO A 86 11.98 11.59 2.15
N ILE A 87 10.80 10.99 2.16
CA ILE A 87 9.65 11.36 2.98
C ILE A 87 9.01 10.07 3.46
N ASN A 88 8.69 9.99 4.75
CA ASN A 88 7.94 8.84 5.24
C ASN A 88 6.70 8.61 4.35
N MET A 89 6.54 7.37 3.88
CA MET A 89 5.50 7.01 2.90
C MET A 89 4.11 7.47 3.35
N LEU A 90 3.78 7.34 4.63
CA LEU A 90 2.47 7.72 5.15
C LEU A 90 2.24 9.24 5.22
N ASP A 91 3.32 10.06 5.23
CA ASP A 91 3.24 11.53 5.27
C ASP A 91 3.18 12.15 3.86
N GLN A 92 3.46 11.38 2.81
CA GLN A 92 3.52 11.90 1.44
C GLN A 92 2.19 12.47 0.96
N VAL A 93 1.06 11.87 1.35
CA VAL A 93 -0.28 12.30 0.90
C VAL A 93 -0.62 13.70 1.40
N GLU A 94 -0.44 13.97 2.71
CA GLU A 94 -0.68 15.31 3.27
C GLU A 94 0.23 16.36 2.64
N LYS A 95 1.48 15.96 2.37
CA LYS A 95 2.44 16.85 1.72
C LYS A 95 2.05 17.13 0.26
N LEU A 96 1.54 16.13 -0.47
CA LEU A 96 1.09 16.28 -1.85
C LEU A 96 -0.10 17.23 -1.97
N ASP A 97 -1.04 17.18 -1.01
CA ASP A 97 -2.18 18.12 -0.93
C ASP A 97 -1.75 19.59 -0.90
N VAL A 98 -0.61 19.86 -0.26
CA VAL A 98 -0.12 21.22 -0.07
C VAL A 98 0.84 21.61 -1.19
N GLU A 99 1.81 20.77 -1.50
CA GLU A 99 2.90 21.09 -2.42
C GLU A 99 2.52 20.90 -3.89
N GLY A 100 1.63 19.94 -4.20
CA GLY A 100 1.15 19.69 -5.56
C GLY A 100 0.53 20.92 -6.21
N PRO A 101 -0.54 21.51 -5.64
CA PRO A 101 -1.16 22.73 -6.19
C PRO A 101 -0.25 23.95 -6.20
N ALA A 102 0.79 23.95 -5.36
CA ALA A 102 1.79 25.03 -5.33
C ALA A 102 2.87 24.90 -6.42
N GLY A 103 2.86 23.79 -7.20
CA GLY A 103 3.85 23.51 -8.23
C GLY A 103 5.20 23.03 -7.69
N ASN A 104 5.22 22.51 -6.45
CA ASN A 104 6.39 21.94 -5.79
C ASN A 104 6.24 20.43 -5.54
N GLY A 105 5.17 19.80 -6.11
CA GLY A 105 4.93 18.36 -6.00
C GLY A 105 5.94 17.56 -6.83
N PRO A 106 6.03 16.23 -6.58
CA PRO A 106 6.87 15.31 -7.34
C PRO A 106 6.19 14.89 -8.65
N ASP A 107 6.94 14.22 -9.51
CA ASP A 107 6.39 13.47 -10.64
C ASP A 107 5.82 12.12 -10.19
N ILE A 108 6.46 11.48 -9.20
CA ILE A 108 6.12 10.14 -8.71
C ILE A 108 6.10 10.15 -7.18
N ILE A 109 5.08 9.51 -6.59
CA ILE A 109 5.01 9.20 -5.17
C ILE A 109 5.09 7.69 -4.94
N PHE A 110 5.40 7.25 -3.72
CA PHE A 110 5.47 5.85 -3.33
C PHE A 110 4.48 5.56 -2.22
N GLN A 111 3.43 4.77 -2.50
CA GLN A 111 2.31 4.57 -1.59
C GLN A 111 1.86 3.10 -1.55
N PRO A 112 1.27 2.64 -0.44
CA PRO A 112 0.57 1.37 -0.39
C PRO A 112 -0.76 1.46 -1.15
N HIS A 113 -1.19 0.33 -1.73
CA HIS A 113 -2.33 0.25 -2.62
C HIS A 113 -3.70 0.58 -1.99
N ASP A 114 -3.85 0.39 -0.68
CA ASP A 114 -5.08 0.73 0.06
C ASP A 114 -5.45 2.22 -0.01
N ARG A 115 -4.52 3.07 -0.44
CA ARG A 115 -4.74 4.51 -0.63
C ARG A 115 -5.20 4.90 -2.02
N ILE A 116 -5.17 3.97 -2.98
CA ILE A 116 -5.45 4.27 -4.39
C ILE A 116 -6.83 4.91 -4.57
N GLY A 117 -7.87 4.32 -4.01
CA GLY A 117 -9.24 4.84 -4.15
C GLY A 117 -9.39 6.26 -3.61
N ASP A 118 -8.81 6.58 -2.45
CA ASP A 118 -8.81 7.93 -1.88
C ASP A 118 -8.02 8.92 -2.76
N LEU A 119 -6.83 8.53 -3.18
CA LEU A 119 -5.97 9.38 -4.02
C LEU A 119 -6.61 9.66 -5.39
N ALA A 120 -7.22 8.65 -6.02
CA ALA A 120 -7.94 8.77 -7.28
C ALA A 120 -9.18 9.66 -7.13
N MET A 121 -9.99 9.42 -6.09
CA MET A 121 -11.20 10.23 -5.82
C MET A 121 -10.85 11.71 -5.58
N ARG A 122 -9.72 11.99 -4.93
CA ARG A 122 -9.24 13.36 -4.65
C ARG A 122 -8.52 14.00 -5.82
N GLY A 123 -8.23 13.24 -6.89
CA GLY A 123 -7.51 13.73 -8.07
C GLY A 123 -6.06 14.10 -7.77
N LEU A 124 -5.39 13.33 -6.92
CA LEU A 124 -3.99 13.53 -6.53
C LEU A 124 -3.02 12.71 -7.38
N VAL A 125 -3.51 11.63 -7.98
CA VAL A 125 -2.76 10.74 -8.87
C VAL A 125 -3.53 10.53 -10.17
N ASP A 126 -2.83 10.09 -11.20
CA ASP A 126 -3.41 9.72 -12.50
C ASP A 126 -3.21 8.23 -12.76
N PRO A 127 -4.07 7.60 -13.58
CA PRO A 127 -3.88 6.23 -14.03
C PRO A 127 -2.59 6.08 -14.86
N VAL A 128 -2.05 4.87 -14.85
CA VAL A 128 -0.77 4.51 -15.48
C VAL A 128 -1.02 3.44 -16.56
N ASP A 129 -0.47 3.62 -17.74
CA ASP A 129 -0.51 2.60 -18.79
C ASP A 129 0.58 1.55 -18.55
N LEU A 130 0.19 0.35 -18.09
CA LEU A 130 1.06 -0.81 -17.91
C LEU A 130 0.84 -1.89 -18.99
N SER A 131 0.06 -1.63 -20.03
CA SER A 131 -0.40 -2.63 -21.02
C SER A 131 0.73 -3.38 -21.73
N ASP A 132 1.92 -2.81 -21.81
CA ASP A 132 3.11 -3.42 -22.40
C ASP A 132 3.92 -4.31 -21.45
N VAL A 133 3.69 -4.20 -20.13
CA VAL A 133 4.42 -4.93 -19.07
C VAL A 133 3.50 -5.64 -18.06
N GLU A 134 2.18 -5.52 -18.18
CA GLU A 134 1.23 -6.08 -17.21
C GLU A 134 1.41 -7.59 -16.98
N SER A 135 1.72 -8.35 -18.05
CA SER A 135 1.94 -9.80 -17.97
C SER A 135 3.18 -10.23 -17.16
N GLU A 136 4.02 -9.27 -16.77
CA GLU A 136 5.22 -9.51 -16.00
C GLU A 136 4.94 -9.49 -14.48
N TYR A 137 3.88 -8.80 -14.07
CA TYR A 137 3.46 -8.72 -12.67
C TYR A 137 2.56 -9.88 -12.26
N THR A 138 2.52 -10.20 -10.98
CA THR A 138 1.59 -11.20 -10.42
C THR A 138 0.15 -10.68 -10.46
N ASP A 139 -0.81 -11.61 -10.59
CA ASP A 139 -2.24 -11.26 -10.66
C ASP A 139 -2.68 -10.46 -9.42
N ILE A 140 -2.24 -10.86 -8.22
CA ILE A 140 -2.55 -10.17 -6.97
C ILE A 140 -2.00 -8.74 -6.92
N ALA A 141 -0.84 -8.51 -7.52
CA ALA A 141 -0.24 -7.17 -7.55
C ALA A 141 -0.97 -6.24 -8.53
N LEU A 142 -1.40 -6.75 -9.67
CA LEU A 142 -2.23 -6.00 -10.61
C LEU A 142 -3.62 -5.71 -10.04
N GLU A 143 -4.25 -6.70 -9.40
CA GLU A 143 -5.53 -6.51 -8.72
C GLU A 143 -5.43 -5.41 -7.65
N ALA A 144 -4.37 -5.42 -6.84
CA ALA A 144 -4.15 -4.43 -5.79
C ALA A 144 -4.05 -2.98 -6.32
N VAL A 145 -3.45 -2.78 -7.50
CA VAL A 145 -3.30 -1.44 -8.10
C VAL A 145 -4.40 -1.08 -9.09
N THR A 146 -5.38 -1.97 -9.29
CA THR A 146 -6.54 -1.73 -10.15
C THR A 146 -7.67 -1.07 -9.34
N TYR A 147 -8.15 0.06 -9.80
CA TYR A 147 -9.30 0.74 -9.24
C TYR A 147 -10.14 1.35 -10.37
N ASP A 148 -11.45 1.13 -10.35
CA ASP A 148 -12.41 1.57 -11.40
C ASP A 148 -11.98 1.17 -12.83
N GLY A 149 -11.30 0.01 -12.96
CA GLY A 149 -10.89 -0.59 -14.24
C GLY A 149 -9.56 -0.08 -14.82
N ASP A 150 -8.88 0.84 -14.17
CA ASP A 150 -7.57 1.38 -14.57
C ASP A 150 -6.49 0.98 -13.57
N TYR A 151 -5.22 0.93 -14.01
CA TYR A 151 -4.06 0.80 -13.14
C TYR A 151 -3.65 2.18 -12.60
N TRP A 152 -3.49 2.32 -11.28
CA TRP A 152 -3.15 3.57 -10.61
C TRP A 152 -1.73 3.63 -10.05
N GLY A 153 -0.93 2.64 -10.36
CA GLY A 153 0.49 2.60 -9.99
C GLY A 153 1.21 1.41 -10.58
N ALA A 154 2.54 1.49 -10.65
CA ALA A 154 3.40 0.37 -10.99
C ALA A 154 3.75 -0.41 -9.71
N PRO A 155 3.36 -1.69 -9.59
CA PRO A 155 3.66 -2.49 -8.40
C PRO A 155 5.17 -2.64 -8.20
N ALA A 156 5.66 -2.30 -7.02
CA ALA A 156 7.09 -2.33 -6.72
C ALA A 156 7.47 -3.37 -5.66
N VAL A 157 6.63 -3.54 -4.64
CA VAL A 157 6.86 -4.44 -3.50
C VAL A 157 5.55 -5.10 -3.12
N MET A 158 5.61 -6.41 -2.90
CA MET A 158 4.55 -7.15 -2.22
C MET A 158 5.00 -7.45 -0.79
N GLU A 159 4.14 -7.22 0.19
CA GLU A 159 4.48 -7.41 1.58
C GLU A 159 3.35 -8.04 2.40
N THR A 160 3.76 -8.75 3.41
CA THR A 160 2.96 -9.18 4.54
C THR A 160 3.87 -9.17 5.75
N TYR A 161 3.45 -9.71 6.87
CA TYR A 161 4.31 -9.87 8.04
C TYR A 161 4.41 -11.35 8.43
N ALA A 162 5.50 -11.68 9.13
CA ALA A 162 5.78 -13.00 9.61
C ALA A 162 6.34 -12.94 11.05
N MET A 163 6.50 -14.09 11.68
CA MET A 163 7.08 -14.17 13.01
C MET A 163 8.59 -14.38 12.90
N TYR A 164 9.36 -13.36 13.25
CA TYR A 164 10.80 -13.46 13.46
C TYR A 164 11.08 -14.05 14.82
N TYR A 165 12.13 -14.88 14.93
CA TYR A 165 12.59 -15.42 16.19
C TYR A 165 14.11 -15.52 16.26
N ASN A 166 14.65 -15.41 17.46
CA ASN A 166 16.07 -15.59 17.72
C ASN A 166 16.35 -17.05 18.10
N LYS A 167 16.97 -17.81 17.19
CA LYS A 167 17.31 -19.24 17.34
C LYS A 167 18.20 -19.53 18.55
N SER A 168 18.95 -18.54 19.05
CA SER A 168 19.76 -18.70 20.26
C SER A 168 18.94 -18.64 21.55
N LEU A 169 17.69 -18.19 21.49
CA LEU A 169 16.80 -18.00 22.64
C LEU A 169 15.62 -18.97 22.65
N VAL A 170 15.06 -19.29 21.47
CA VAL A 170 13.86 -20.13 21.35
C VAL A 170 13.91 -20.98 20.09
N ASP A 171 13.19 -22.09 20.10
CA ASP A 171 12.88 -22.88 18.91
C ASP A 171 11.83 -22.16 18.05
N ALA A 172 11.67 -22.58 16.79
CA ALA A 172 10.65 -22.04 15.89
C ALA A 172 9.25 -22.22 16.49
N PRO A 173 8.47 -21.13 16.70
CA PRO A 173 7.14 -21.24 17.26
C PRO A 173 6.15 -21.75 16.20
N GLU A 174 5.28 -22.71 16.57
CA GLU A 174 4.23 -23.26 15.69
C GLU A 174 2.84 -22.71 16.05
N THR A 175 2.63 -22.34 17.31
CA THR A 175 1.34 -21.87 17.83
C THR A 175 1.47 -20.57 18.63
N MET A 176 0.37 -19.83 18.77
CA MET A 176 0.33 -18.68 19.69
C MET A 176 0.48 -19.10 21.15
N GLU A 177 0.19 -20.34 21.51
CA GLU A 177 0.47 -20.89 22.85
C GLU A 177 2.00 -20.97 23.10
N ASP A 178 2.78 -21.34 22.07
CA ASP A 178 4.26 -21.32 22.17
C ASP A 178 4.76 -19.90 22.41
N ILE A 179 4.25 -18.93 21.63
CA ILE A 179 4.60 -17.50 21.79
C ILE A 179 4.24 -17.01 23.21
N MET A 180 3.04 -17.34 23.71
CA MET A 180 2.62 -16.90 25.04
C MET A 180 3.41 -17.58 26.16
N SER A 181 3.84 -18.84 25.98
CA SER A 181 4.72 -19.54 26.89
C SER A 181 6.10 -18.86 26.97
N VAL A 182 6.67 -18.54 25.81
CA VAL A 182 7.93 -17.77 25.71
C VAL A 182 7.77 -16.38 26.33
N ALA A 183 6.66 -15.70 26.08
CA ALA A 183 6.37 -14.40 26.68
C ALA A 183 6.32 -14.48 28.22
N ALA A 184 5.69 -15.50 28.76
CA ALA A 184 5.58 -15.69 30.22
C ALA A 184 6.91 -16.04 30.88
N ASP A 185 7.73 -16.87 30.23
CA ASP A 185 8.96 -17.42 30.83
C ASP A 185 10.18 -16.47 30.64
N PHE A 186 10.22 -15.74 29.53
CA PHE A 186 11.40 -14.95 29.15
C PHE A 186 11.27 -13.45 29.47
N THR A 187 10.05 -12.91 29.63
CA THR A 187 9.86 -11.46 29.83
C THR A 187 10.35 -11.01 31.21
N ASP A 188 11.32 -10.09 31.21
CA ASP A 188 11.80 -9.35 32.38
C ASP A 188 12.01 -7.87 31.97
N ALA A 189 10.95 -7.09 32.09
CA ALA A 189 10.96 -5.66 31.73
C ALA A 189 12.02 -4.84 32.51
N SER A 190 12.47 -5.32 33.69
CA SER A 190 13.53 -4.64 34.46
C SER A 190 14.93 -4.78 33.82
N GLN A 191 15.08 -5.71 32.88
CA GLN A 191 16.29 -5.97 32.11
C GLN A 191 16.12 -5.69 30.61
N ASP A 192 15.02 -5.07 30.20
CA ASP A 192 14.61 -4.85 28.81
C ASP A 192 14.54 -6.17 27.99
N LYS A 193 14.13 -7.26 28.62
CA LYS A 193 13.97 -8.57 27.98
C LYS A 193 12.51 -8.90 27.78
N TYR A 194 12.16 -9.37 26.57
CA TYR A 194 10.80 -9.70 26.20
C TYR A 194 10.75 -11.01 25.41
N GLY A 195 9.78 -11.87 25.75
CA GLY A 195 9.56 -13.09 24.98
C GLY A 195 8.89 -12.82 23.63
N PHE A 196 8.02 -11.81 23.59
CA PHE A 196 7.27 -11.41 22.38
C PHE A 196 7.07 -9.91 22.32
N LEU A 197 7.32 -9.30 21.16
CA LEU A 197 6.98 -7.91 20.90
C LEU A 197 6.36 -7.75 19.51
N MET A 198 5.42 -6.83 19.40
CA MET A 198 4.83 -6.33 18.16
C MET A 198 4.22 -4.94 18.39
N GLU A 199 3.89 -4.23 17.32
CA GLU A 199 3.11 -2.99 17.38
C GLU A 199 1.63 -3.29 17.64
N ALA A 200 1.31 -3.71 18.88
CA ALA A 200 -0.02 -4.19 19.24
C ALA A 200 -1.10 -3.09 19.37
N ALA A 201 -0.75 -1.83 19.16
CA ALA A 201 -1.69 -0.70 19.04
C ALA A 201 -1.79 -0.18 17.60
N ASN A 202 -1.32 -0.94 16.62
CA ASN A 202 -1.36 -0.64 15.19
C ASN A 202 -2.20 -1.68 14.46
N PHE A 203 -3.30 -1.27 13.87
CA PHE A 203 -4.27 -2.15 13.23
C PHE A 203 -3.66 -3.01 12.12
N TYR A 204 -2.72 -2.46 11.34
CA TYR A 204 -2.03 -3.22 10.31
C TYR A 204 -1.42 -4.53 10.85
N PHE A 205 -0.73 -4.47 12.00
CA PHE A 205 -0.09 -5.64 12.60
C PHE A 205 -1.05 -6.51 13.44
N VAL A 206 -2.14 -5.93 13.95
CA VAL A 206 -3.09 -6.65 14.82
C VAL A 206 -4.16 -7.39 14.02
N TYR A 207 -4.41 -6.98 12.80
CA TYR A 207 -5.47 -7.55 11.96
C TYR A 207 -5.50 -9.08 11.91
N PRO A 208 -4.37 -9.84 11.79
CA PRO A 208 -4.40 -11.30 11.73
C PRO A 208 -5.03 -11.95 12.97
N PHE A 209 -4.90 -11.31 14.11
CA PHE A 209 -5.49 -11.80 15.36
C PHE A 209 -6.98 -11.48 15.48
N PHE A 210 -7.50 -10.61 14.66
CA PHE A 210 -8.93 -10.34 14.51
C PHE A 210 -9.53 -11.21 13.41
N SER A 211 -8.95 -11.21 12.24
CA SER A 211 -9.43 -11.96 11.07
C SER A 211 -9.37 -13.47 11.27
N GLY A 212 -8.39 -13.98 12.02
CA GLY A 212 -8.27 -15.39 12.35
C GLY A 212 -9.42 -15.90 13.27
N TYR A 213 -10.13 -15.00 13.97
CA TYR A 213 -11.38 -15.29 14.68
C TYR A 213 -12.62 -14.90 13.88
N GLY A 214 -12.47 -14.47 12.62
CA GLY A 214 -13.58 -14.18 11.72
C GLY A 214 -14.00 -12.73 11.62
N ALA A 215 -13.16 -11.79 12.07
CA ALA A 215 -13.35 -10.38 11.74
C ALA A 215 -12.97 -10.10 10.28
N TYR A 216 -13.50 -9.03 9.73
CA TYR A 216 -13.17 -8.52 8.39
C TYR A 216 -13.33 -6.99 8.38
N VAL A 217 -12.65 -6.31 7.46
CA VAL A 217 -12.80 -4.86 7.34
C VAL A 217 -14.17 -4.52 6.75
N PHE A 218 -14.42 -4.91 5.51
CA PHE A 218 -15.70 -4.80 4.83
C PHE A 218 -16.14 -6.16 4.29
N ALA A 219 -17.42 -6.45 4.32
CA ALA A 219 -17.93 -7.64 3.67
C ALA A 219 -17.58 -7.60 2.16
N ASN A 220 -17.15 -8.75 1.62
CA ASN A 220 -16.69 -8.87 0.24
C ASN A 220 -17.34 -10.10 -0.40
N ASP A 221 -18.00 -9.93 -1.55
CA ASP A 221 -18.62 -11.00 -2.33
C ASP A 221 -17.67 -11.61 -3.39
N GLY A 222 -16.42 -11.14 -3.44
CA GLY A 222 -15.39 -11.53 -4.41
C GLY A 222 -15.28 -10.58 -5.62
N GLU A 223 -16.20 -9.63 -5.77
CA GLU A 223 -16.17 -8.60 -6.81
C GLU A 223 -16.23 -7.20 -6.20
N ASN A 224 -16.99 -7.02 -5.11
CA ASN A 224 -17.23 -5.71 -4.53
C ASN A 224 -17.18 -5.75 -2.99
N TYR A 225 -16.74 -4.66 -2.39
CA TYR A 225 -16.83 -4.44 -0.96
C TYR A 225 -18.17 -3.79 -0.58
N ASP A 226 -18.87 -4.37 0.40
CA ASP A 226 -20.00 -3.70 1.06
C ASP A 226 -19.47 -2.85 2.22
N ILE A 227 -19.20 -1.59 1.93
CA ILE A 227 -18.62 -0.65 2.91
C ILE A 227 -19.59 -0.28 4.06
N ALA A 228 -20.85 -0.70 3.98
CA ALA A 228 -21.82 -0.55 5.07
C ALA A 228 -21.80 -1.74 6.06
N ASP A 229 -21.19 -2.86 5.66
CA ASP A 229 -21.03 -4.05 6.51
C ASP A 229 -19.57 -4.14 6.99
N VAL A 230 -19.30 -3.56 8.17
CA VAL A 230 -18.00 -3.51 8.83
C VAL A 230 -17.92 -4.58 9.91
N GLY A 231 -17.10 -5.61 9.69
CA GLY A 231 -16.96 -6.76 10.59
C GLY A 231 -15.97 -6.58 11.75
N LEU A 232 -15.58 -5.33 12.06
CA LEU A 232 -14.57 -5.04 13.09
C LEU A 232 -15.15 -4.89 14.51
N ALA A 233 -16.46 -5.11 14.70
CA ALA A 233 -17.10 -5.23 16.01
C ALA A 233 -17.91 -6.53 16.15
N ASN A 234 -17.73 -7.52 15.26
CA ASN A 234 -18.34 -8.82 15.39
C ASN A 234 -17.70 -9.64 16.53
N ASP A 235 -18.24 -10.82 16.84
CA ASP A 235 -17.74 -11.65 17.93
C ASP A 235 -16.25 -12.01 17.77
N GLY A 236 -15.79 -12.24 16.52
CA GLY A 236 -14.38 -12.53 16.24
C GLY A 236 -13.45 -11.35 16.48
N ALA A 237 -13.87 -10.13 16.12
CA ALA A 237 -13.12 -8.92 16.41
C ALA A 237 -12.96 -8.69 17.92
N LYS A 238 -14.00 -8.99 18.69
CA LYS A 238 -13.99 -8.88 20.16
C LYS A 238 -13.07 -9.94 20.78
N GLU A 239 -13.10 -11.19 20.28
CA GLU A 239 -12.20 -12.25 20.72
C GLU A 239 -10.72 -11.91 20.43
N GLY A 240 -10.44 -11.40 19.22
CA GLY A 240 -9.11 -10.90 18.88
C GLY A 240 -8.67 -9.73 19.75
N GLY A 241 -9.56 -8.81 20.04
CA GLY A 241 -9.31 -7.66 20.93
C GLY A 241 -9.00 -8.10 22.38
N ASP A 242 -9.71 -9.11 22.90
CA ASP A 242 -9.44 -9.70 24.22
C ASP A 242 -8.06 -10.37 24.26
N LEU A 243 -7.68 -11.08 23.20
CA LEU A 243 -6.34 -11.65 23.06
C LEU A 243 -5.26 -10.56 23.12
N VAL A 244 -5.40 -9.50 22.35
CA VAL A 244 -4.47 -8.37 22.33
C VAL A 244 -4.41 -7.67 23.70
N GLN A 245 -5.56 -7.43 24.32
CA GLN A 245 -5.62 -6.84 25.66
C GLN A 245 -4.88 -7.68 26.69
N SER A 246 -4.96 -9.03 26.57
CA SER A 246 -4.28 -9.95 27.47
C SER A 246 -2.77 -9.77 27.47
N TRP A 247 -2.14 -9.43 26.33
CA TRP A 247 -0.70 -9.22 26.24
C TRP A 247 -0.25 -8.01 27.06
N PHE A 248 -1.02 -6.93 27.03
CA PHE A 248 -0.76 -5.74 27.86
C PHE A 248 -1.01 -6.00 29.34
N ASN A 249 -2.15 -6.66 29.68
CA ASN A 249 -2.52 -6.98 31.05
C ASN A 249 -1.51 -7.92 31.75
N ASN A 250 -0.89 -8.81 30.99
CA ASN A 250 0.16 -9.71 31.49
C ASN A 250 1.56 -9.06 31.48
N GLY A 251 1.71 -7.85 30.93
CA GLY A 251 2.96 -7.13 30.85
C GLY A 251 3.93 -7.73 29.81
N TYR A 252 3.45 -8.48 28.84
CA TYR A 252 4.25 -9.03 27.76
C TYR A 252 4.68 -7.97 26.76
N ILE A 253 3.79 -7.00 26.48
CA ILE A 253 4.06 -5.85 25.60
C ILE A 253 3.93 -4.55 26.40
N PRO A 254 4.95 -3.66 26.38
CA PRO A 254 4.86 -2.32 26.98
C PRO A 254 3.87 -1.42 26.23
N GLN A 255 3.11 -0.59 26.96
CA GLN A 255 2.13 0.34 26.36
C GLN A 255 2.75 1.46 25.52
N ASP A 256 3.99 1.82 25.79
CA ASP A 256 4.76 2.87 25.12
C ASP A 256 5.82 2.33 24.16
N LEU A 257 5.64 1.08 23.70
CA LEU A 257 6.52 0.45 22.72
C LEU A 257 6.47 1.22 21.40
N THR A 258 7.66 1.57 20.89
CA THR A 258 7.79 2.14 19.53
C THR A 258 8.51 1.16 18.62
N PRO A 259 8.34 1.25 17.28
CA PRO A 259 9.07 0.43 16.31
C PRO A 259 10.59 0.47 16.53
N ASP A 260 11.17 1.63 16.78
CA ASP A 260 12.60 1.81 17.01
C ASP A 260 13.09 1.05 18.24
N ILE A 261 12.32 1.10 19.35
CA ILE A 261 12.65 0.37 20.60
C ILE A 261 12.55 -1.13 20.34
N MET A 262 11.46 -1.60 19.74
CA MET A 262 11.22 -3.00 19.41
C MET A 262 12.36 -3.57 18.55
N ASN A 263 12.64 -2.90 17.43
CA ASN A 263 13.67 -3.31 16.48
C ASN A 263 15.08 -3.27 17.12
N GLY A 264 15.37 -2.25 17.91
CA GLY A 264 16.62 -2.13 18.66
C GLY A 264 16.83 -3.28 19.63
N LEU A 265 15.84 -3.60 20.45
CA LEU A 265 15.89 -4.69 21.42
C LEU A 265 16.04 -6.07 20.76
N PHE A 266 15.34 -6.29 19.63
CA PHE A 266 15.49 -7.55 18.88
C PHE A 266 16.90 -7.70 18.30
N LYS A 267 17.44 -6.65 17.67
CA LYS A 267 18.83 -6.61 17.17
C LYS A 267 19.88 -6.81 18.26
N GLU A 268 19.58 -6.38 19.49
CA GLU A 268 20.45 -6.62 20.66
C GLU A 268 20.32 -8.04 21.26
N GLY A 269 19.46 -8.90 20.72
CA GLY A 269 19.21 -10.25 21.24
C GLY A 269 18.46 -10.27 22.58
N LYS A 270 17.70 -9.22 22.89
CA LYS A 270 16.91 -9.07 24.11
C LYS A 270 15.45 -9.50 23.94
N VAL A 271 15.02 -9.78 22.72
CA VAL A 271 13.66 -10.22 22.39
C VAL A 271 13.75 -11.60 21.76
N ALA A 272 12.88 -12.52 22.18
CA ALA A 272 12.88 -13.86 21.63
C ALA A 272 12.15 -13.93 20.29
N THR A 273 10.96 -13.29 20.19
CA THR A 273 10.13 -13.28 18.98
C THR A 273 9.57 -11.89 18.70
N VAL A 274 9.52 -11.51 17.42
CA VAL A 274 8.96 -10.23 16.94
C VAL A 274 8.11 -10.47 15.71
N LEU A 275 6.90 -9.89 15.69
CA LEU A 275 6.10 -9.80 14.47
C LEU A 275 6.51 -8.57 13.69
N ASN A 276 6.96 -8.75 12.43
CA ASN A 276 7.38 -7.65 11.57
C ASN A 276 7.33 -8.03 10.08
N GLY A 277 7.50 -7.07 9.19
CA GLY A 277 7.48 -7.25 7.75
C GLY A 277 8.88 -7.47 7.12
N PRO A 278 8.93 -7.72 5.79
CA PRO A 278 10.17 -8.04 5.08
C PRO A 278 11.17 -6.87 5.04
N TRP A 279 10.74 -5.64 5.23
CA TRP A 279 11.61 -4.45 5.30
C TRP A 279 12.66 -4.51 6.41
N MET A 280 12.46 -5.34 7.45
CA MET A 280 13.41 -5.53 8.53
C MET A 280 14.39 -6.68 8.32
N VAL A 281 14.23 -7.49 7.27
CA VAL A 281 15.05 -8.68 7.01
C VAL A 281 16.53 -8.35 7.02
N ARG A 282 16.96 -7.34 6.26
CA ARG A 282 18.40 -7.01 6.13
C ARG A 282 19.01 -6.52 7.43
N GLU A 283 18.30 -5.67 8.17
CA GLU A 283 18.79 -5.18 9.45
C GLU A 283 18.89 -6.29 10.50
N TYR A 284 17.90 -7.18 10.54
CA TYR A 284 17.91 -8.31 11.47
C TYR A 284 18.95 -9.35 11.09
N GLN A 285 19.17 -9.62 9.79
CA GLN A 285 20.25 -10.48 9.31
C GLN A 285 21.63 -9.92 9.66
N GLU A 286 21.84 -8.61 9.48
CA GLU A 286 23.10 -7.94 9.84
C GLU A 286 23.38 -8.04 11.34
N ALA A 287 22.34 -7.99 12.19
CA ALA A 287 22.50 -8.02 13.64
C ALA A 287 22.62 -9.42 14.24
N LEU A 288 21.79 -10.37 13.79
CA LEU A 288 21.67 -11.71 14.39
C LEU A 288 22.35 -12.81 13.58
N GLY A 289 22.66 -12.59 12.30
CA GLY A 289 23.33 -13.57 11.45
C GLY A 289 22.56 -14.90 11.36
N GLU A 290 23.25 -16.01 11.68
CA GLU A 290 22.69 -17.37 11.64
C GLU A 290 21.63 -17.62 12.74
N ASP A 291 21.58 -16.78 13.78
CA ASP A 291 20.58 -16.88 14.84
C ASP A 291 19.21 -16.30 14.43
N LEU A 292 19.10 -15.62 13.29
CA LEU A 292 17.82 -15.18 12.78
C LEU A 292 17.01 -16.34 12.21
N GLY A 293 15.75 -16.46 12.63
CA GLY A 293 14.74 -17.33 12.03
C GLY A 293 13.49 -16.56 11.70
N VAL A 294 12.75 -17.03 10.69
CA VAL A 294 11.43 -16.50 10.31
C VAL A 294 10.51 -17.67 10.03
N VAL A 295 9.28 -17.59 10.50
CA VAL A 295 8.20 -18.54 10.21
C VAL A 295 6.92 -17.78 9.89
N PRO A 296 5.95 -18.38 9.18
CA PRO A 296 4.60 -17.83 9.08
C PRO A 296 4.04 -17.50 10.46
N LEU A 297 2.97 -16.73 10.53
CA LEU A 297 2.30 -16.45 11.79
C LEU A 297 1.82 -17.76 12.43
N PRO A 298 2.15 -17.99 13.72
CA PRO A 298 1.77 -19.21 14.42
C PRO A 298 0.25 -19.37 14.52
N LEU A 299 -0.24 -20.64 14.50
CA LEU A 299 -1.64 -20.97 14.61
C LEU A 299 -2.28 -20.37 15.86
N LEU A 300 -3.50 -19.85 15.72
CA LEU A 300 -4.31 -19.42 16.85
C LEU A 300 -4.81 -20.62 17.68
N ASP A 301 -5.35 -20.38 18.86
CA ASP A 301 -5.88 -21.40 19.76
C ASP A 301 -7.13 -22.11 19.21
N ASN A 302 -7.85 -21.49 18.27
CA ASN A 302 -8.93 -22.12 17.50
C ASN A 302 -8.41 -23.06 16.37
N GLY A 303 -7.09 -23.12 16.16
CA GLY A 303 -6.45 -23.95 15.14
C GLY A 303 -6.43 -23.32 13.73
N GLU A 304 -6.87 -22.08 13.59
CA GLU A 304 -6.86 -21.34 12.31
C GLU A 304 -5.54 -20.61 12.11
N ASN A 305 -5.17 -20.43 10.83
CA ASN A 305 -4.08 -19.55 10.46
C ASN A 305 -4.51 -18.08 10.59
N PRO A 306 -3.72 -17.22 11.24
CA PRO A 306 -3.97 -15.79 11.24
C PRO A 306 -3.93 -15.24 9.81
N LYS A 307 -5.00 -14.56 9.36
CA LYS A 307 -5.09 -13.99 8.02
C LYS A 307 -4.45 -12.60 8.00
N SER A 308 -3.24 -12.51 7.51
CA SER A 308 -2.55 -11.23 7.41
C SER A 308 -3.07 -10.36 6.27
N PHE A 309 -2.89 -9.06 6.38
CA PHE A 309 -2.94 -8.21 5.19
C PHE A 309 -1.80 -8.56 4.23
N VAL A 310 -2.13 -8.61 2.94
CA VAL A 310 -1.16 -8.59 1.85
C VAL A 310 -1.17 -7.19 1.27
N GLY A 311 -0.05 -6.48 1.42
CA GLY A 311 0.14 -5.14 0.91
C GLY A 311 0.88 -5.14 -0.42
N VAL A 312 0.55 -4.20 -1.28
CA VAL A 312 1.35 -3.88 -2.47
C VAL A 312 1.72 -2.41 -2.41
N LYS A 313 3.02 -2.13 -2.29
CA LYS A 313 3.53 -0.77 -2.44
C LYS A 313 3.78 -0.51 -3.92
N SER A 314 3.39 0.65 -4.38
CA SER A 314 3.48 1.03 -5.79
C SER A 314 4.02 2.44 -5.97
N TYR A 315 4.72 2.65 -7.09
CA TYR A 315 4.98 3.99 -7.59
C TYR A 315 3.73 4.49 -8.29
N MET A 316 3.24 5.66 -7.90
CA MET A 316 2.02 6.27 -8.44
C MET A 316 2.37 7.57 -9.14
N LEU A 317 1.69 7.82 -10.26
CA LEU A 317 1.90 9.01 -11.08
C LEU A 317 1.19 10.21 -10.44
N SER A 318 1.94 11.24 -10.08
CA SER A 318 1.36 12.46 -9.54
C SER A 318 0.52 13.18 -10.60
N TYR A 319 -0.71 13.58 -10.25
CA TYR A 319 -1.56 14.42 -11.10
C TYR A 319 -0.84 15.73 -11.49
N TYR A 320 0.03 16.25 -10.63
CA TYR A 320 0.75 17.52 -10.80
C TYR A 320 2.02 17.42 -11.65
N SER A 321 2.37 16.22 -12.13
CA SER A 321 3.52 16.05 -13.04
C SER A 321 3.23 16.66 -14.41
N ASP A 322 4.16 17.45 -14.91
CA ASP A 322 4.20 17.92 -16.31
C ASP A 322 4.87 16.90 -17.26
N ASN A 323 5.46 15.82 -16.72
CA ASN A 323 6.31 14.86 -17.42
C ASN A 323 5.73 13.43 -17.39
N LYS A 324 4.41 13.28 -17.52
CA LYS A 324 3.67 12.04 -17.20
C LYS A 324 4.20 10.80 -17.94
N GLU A 325 4.50 10.91 -19.22
CA GLU A 325 5.01 9.79 -20.02
C GLU A 325 6.42 9.36 -19.57
N TRP A 326 7.31 10.34 -19.26
CA TRP A 326 8.64 10.03 -18.73
C TRP A 326 8.61 9.54 -17.28
N ALA A 327 7.67 10.01 -16.49
CA ALA A 327 7.43 9.47 -15.14
C ALA A 327 6.95 8.01 -15.20
N THR A 328 6.03 7.69 -16.13
CA THR A 328 5.56 6.32 -16.37
C THR A 328 6.70 5.41 -16.86
N ASP A 329 7.54 5.89 -17.78
CA ASP A 329 8.74 5.15 -18.24
C ASP A 329 9.71 4.86 -17.07
N LEU A 330 9.95 5.85 -16.21
CA LEU A 330 10.79 5.67 -15.01
C LEU A 330 10.17 4.67 -14.02
N MET A 331 8.85 4.70 -13.79
CA MET A 331 8.18 3.72 -12.92
C MET A 331 8.35 2.29 -13.46
N LYS A 332 8.14 2.07 -14.75
CA LYS A 332 8.38 0.76 -15.41
C LYS A 332 9.85 0.36 -15.33
N TYR A 333 10.77 1.31 -15.47
CA TYR A 333 12.19 1.03 -15.33
C TYR A 333 12.57 0.59 -13.91
N ILE A 334 12.08 1.28 -12.90
CA ILE A 334 12.36 0.93 -11.49
C ILE A 334 11.83 -0.45 -11.15
N THR A 335 10.68 -0.84 -11.72
CA THR A 335 9.98 -2.09 -11.43
C THR A 335 10.24 -3.21 -12.43
N ASN A 336 11.19 -3.07 -13.38
CA ASN A 336 11.56 -4.15 -14.28
C ASN A 336 12.34 -5.26 -13.56
N GLU A 337 12.51 -6.43 -14.21
CA GLU A 337 13.16 -7.61 -13.62
C GLU A 337 14.52 -7.30 -12.99
N GLU A 338 15.41 -6.64 -13.75
CA GLU A 338 16.77 -6.36 -13.29
C GLU A 338 16.77 -5.47 -12.04
N ASN A 339 15.98 -4.39 -12.06
CA ASN A 339 15.93 -3.41 -10.99
C ASN A 339 15.11 -3.90 -9.78
N ALA A 340 14.10 -4.73 -9.99
CA ALA A 340 13.38 -5.44 -8.95
C ALA A 340 14.32 -6.36 -8.15
N MET A 341 15.25 -7.04 -8.83
CA MET A 341 16.29 -7.83 -8.15
C MET A 341 17.28 -6.96 -7.38
N VAL A 342 17.69 -5.79 -7.92
CA VAL A 342 18.51 -4.83 -7.17
C VAL A 342 17.79 -4.37 -5.90
N TYR A 343 16.48 -4.08 -6.00
CA TYR A 343 15.67 -3.66 -4.86
C TYR A 343 15.61 -4.78 -3.80
N TYR A 344 15.36 -6.02 -4.20
CA TYR A 344 15.37 -7.18 -3.30
C TYR A 344 16.73 -7.37 -2.61
N GLU A 345 17.83 -7.33 -3.37
CA GLU A 345 19.17 -7.55 -2.82
C GLU A 345 19.55 -6.48 -1.77
N VAL A 346 19.15 -5.22 -1.97
CA VAL A 346 19.49 -4.10 -1.09
C VAL A 346 18.50 -3.95 0.06
N ALA A 347 17.21 -3.94 -0.23
CA ALA A 347 16.14 -3.67 0.74
C ALA A 347 15.54 -4.94 1.36
N GLY A 348 15.62 -6.10 0.70
CA GLY A 348 15.07 -7.36 1.20
C GLY A 348 13.56 -7.50 1.03
N GLU A 349 12.93 -6.64 0.23
CA GLU A 349 11.49 -6.66 0.00
C GLU A 349 11.15 -7.41 -1.29
N ILE A 350 9.97 -8.04 -1.29
CA ILE A 350 9.54 -9.00 -2.30
C ILE A 350 9.06 -8.29 -3.56
N PRO A 351 9.70 -8.50 -4.73
CA PRO A 351 9.17 -7.97 -5.98
C PRO A 351 7.90 -8.70 -6.40
N PRO A 352 6.84 -7.99 -6.82
CA PRO A 352 5.58 -8.59 -7.23
C PRO A 352 5.59 -9.02 -8.72
N ARG A 353 6.66 -9.70 -9.15
CA ARG A 353 6.89 -10.12 -10.55
C ARG A 353 7.12 -11.61 -10.64
N HIS A 354 6.57 -12.24 -11.68
CA HIS A 354 6.72 -13.68 -11.91
C HIS A 354 8.19 -14.09 -12.08
N ASP A 355 8.93 -13.37 -12.93
CA ASP A 355 10.35 -13.66 -13.24
C ASP A 355 11.27 -13.48 -12.01
N ALA A 356 11.03 -12.47 -11.19
CA ALA A 356 11.80 -12.23 -9.97
C ALA A 356 11.51 -13.29 -8.89
N ILE A 357 10.24 -13.65 -8.67
CA ILE A 357 9.85 -14.66 -7.69
C ILE A 357 10.41 -16.04 -8.05
N GLU A 358 10.49 -16.37 -9.34
CA GLU A 358 11.07 -17.63 -9.83
C GLU A 358 12.61 -17.63 -9.80
N ASN A 359 13.25 -16.49 -9.57
CA ASN A 359 14.70 -16.40 -9.47
C ASN A 359 15.21 -17.20 -8.26
N PRO A 360 16.21 -18.10 -8.42
CA PRO A 360 16.73 -18.92 -7.32
C PRO A 360 17.22 -18.12 -6.11
N ILE A 361 17.66 -16.87 -6.28
CA ILE A 361 18.07 -15.99 -5.18
C ILE A 361 16.90 -15.72 -4.22
N ILE A 362 15.68 -15.64 -4.75
CA ILE A 362 14.45 -15.43 -3.99
C ILE A 362 13.82 -16.76 -3.63
N ALA A 363 13.66 -17.65 -4.61
CA ALA A 363 12.94 -18.91 -4.44
C ALA A 363 13.58 -19.87 -3.42
N ASP A 364 14.91 -19.83 -3.30
CA ASP A 364 15.68 -20.69 -2.36
C ASP A 364 15.97 -19.97 -1.00
N ASP A 365 15.51 -18.72 -0.79
CA ASP A 365 15.68 -17.99 0.45
C ASP A 365 14.67 -18.47 1.51
N GLU A 366 15.18 -19.06 2.61
CA GLU A 366 14.34 -19.61 3.69
C GLU A 366 13.48 -18.52 4.38
N ILE A 367 14.00 -17.30 4.49
CA ILE A 367 13.26 -16.17 5.10
C ILE A 367 12.13 -15.74 4.17
N TYR A 368 12.41 -15.63 2.87
CA TYR A 368 11.43 -15.32 1.86
C TYR A 368 10.30 -16.36 1.82
N SER A 369 10.65 -17.65 1.91
CA SER A 369 9.68 -18.74 1.92
C SER A 369 8.64 -18.60 3.04
N ALA A 370 9.03 -18.10 4.22
CA ALA A 370 8.10 -17.88 5.34
C ALA A 370 7.07 -16.78 5.03
N PHE A 371 7.50 -15.68 4.40
CA PHE A 371 6.57 -14.64 3.95
C PHE A 371 5.68 -15.13 2.80
N ALA A 372 6.24 -15.84 1.83
CA ALA A 372 5.48 -16.42 0.71
C ALA A 372 4.44 -17.44 1.21
N GLU A 373 4.76 -18.23 2.22
CA GLU A 373 3.80 -19.13 2.85
C GLU A 373 2.69 -18.35 3.56
N GLN A 374 3.03 -17.27 4.28
CA GLN A 374 2.05 -16.43 4.95
C GLN A 374 1.06 -15.76 3.98
N THR A 375 1.51 -15.37 2.77
CA THR A 375 0.59 -14.79 1.78
C THR A 375 -0.52 -15.74 1.34
N ASN A 376 -0.31 -17.07 1.43
CA ASN A 376 -1.37 -18.05 1.14
C ASN A 376 -2.53 -17.99 2.14
N TYR A 377 -2.30 -17.44 3.33
CA TYR A 377 -3.32 -17.22 4.36
C TYR A 377 -3.79 -15.76 4.42
N GLY A 378 -3.12 -14.87 3.68
CA GLY A 378 -3.41 -13.44 3.68
C GLY A 378 -4.56 -13.03 2.79
N GLU A 379 -4.99 -11.79 2.94
CA GLU A 379 -5.96 -11.14 2.06
C GLU A 379 -5.50 -9.73 1.71
N PRO A 380 -5.76 -9.23 0.49
CA PRO A 380 -5.45 -7.87 0.12
C PRO A 380 -6.18 -6.86 1.01
N MET A 381 -5.52 -5.76 1.36
CA MET A 381 -6.22 -4.64 1.97
C MET A 381 -7.24 -4.05 0.97
N PRO A 382 -8.45 -3.66 1.41
CA PRO A 382 -9.39 -2.98 0.52
C PRO A 382 -8.78 -1.69 -0.06
N ASN A 383 -8.80 -1.53 -1.38
CA ASN A 383 -8.28 -0.35 -2.08
C ASN A 383 -9.36 0.72 -2.37
N VAL A 384 -10.52 0.60 -1.72
CA VAL A 384 -11.64 1.54 -1.84
C VAL A 384 -11.43 2.79 -0.96
N PRO A 385 -11.98 3.97 -1.32
CA PRO A 385 -11.81 5.21 -0.54
C PRO A 385 -12.21 5.08 0.93
N ALA A 386 -13.21 4.24 1.23
CA ALA A 386 -13.70 3.96 2.58
C ALA A 386 -12.63 3.37 3.50
N MET A 387 -11.61 2.68 2.98
CA MET A 387 -10.54 2.08 3.78
C MET A 387 -9.80 3.14 4.61
N GLN A 388 -9.64 4.35 4.10
CA GLN A 388 -8.96 5.42 4.82
C GLN A 388 -9.74 5.90 6.07
N GLN A 389 -11.03 5.55 6.17
CA GLN A 389 -11.85 5.88 7.34
C GLN A 389 -11.74 4.82 8.45
N VAL A 390 -11.05 3.71 8.21
CA VAL A 390 -10.90 2.58 9.14
C VAL A 390 -9.72 2.75 10.08
N TRP A 391 -8.59 3.25 9.57
CA TRP A 391 -7.30 3.25 10.27
C TRP A 391 -7.34 3.97 11.63
N ASP A 392 -7.74 5.23 11.64
CA ASP A 392 -7.72 6.04 12.85
C ASP A 392 -8.69 5.56 13.94
N PRO A 393 -9.98 5.25 13.63
CA PRO A 393 -10.89 4.73 14.64
C PRO A 393 -10.40 3.43 15.29
N ILE A 394 -9.89 2.47 14.50
CA ILE A 394 -9.41 1.21 15.04
C ILE A 394 -8.09 1.37 15.80
N ASN A 395 -7.15 2.16 15.31
CA ASN A 395 -5.92 2.47 16.06
C ASN A 395 -6.22 3.15 17.41
N ASN A 396 -7.23 4.02 17.46
CA ASN A 396 -7.70 4.62 18.72
C ASN A 396 -8.33 3.57 19.65
N ALA A 397 -9.17 2.67 19.13
CA ALA A 397 -9.73 1.55 19.89
C ALA A 397 -8.62 0.66 20.49
N LEU A 398 -7.61 0.29 19.70
CA LEU A 398 -6.45 -0.49 20.15
C LEU A 398 -5.67 0.24 21.27
N ASN A 399 -5.54 1.56 21.19
CA ASN A 399 -4.94 2.36 22.25
C ASN A 399 -5.78 2.35 23.55
N PHE A 400 -7.11 2.26 23.48
CA PHE A 400 -7.97 2.09 24.66
C PHE A 400 -7.89 0.65 25.19
N ILE A 401 -7.89 -0.36 24.31
CA ILE A 401 -7.70 -1.77 24.66
C ILE A 401 -6.38 -1.97 25.41
N SER A 402 -5.27 -1.35 24.96
CA SER A 402 -3.98 -1.44 25.64
C SER A 402 -3.99 -0.88 27.07
N LYS A 403 -4.93 0.02 27.40
CA LYS A 403 -5.12 0.64 28.72
C LYS A 403 -6.13 -0.12 29.59
N GLY A 404 -6.71 -1.23 29.07
CA GLY A 404 -7.65 -2.07 29.80
C GLY A 404 -9.11 -1.63 29.71
N GLU A 405 -9.47 -0.74 28.76
CA GLU A 405 -10.88 -0.39 28.51
C GLU A 405 -11.63 -1.62 27.92
N PRO A 406 -12.96 -1.73 28.14
CA PRO A 406 -13.74 -2.86 27.65
C PRO A 406 -13.70 -3.00 26.13
N VAL A 407 -13.26 -4.16 25.63
CA VAL A 407 -13.08 -4.42 24.18
C VAL A 407 -14.39 -4.23 23.43
N ASP A 408 -15.50 -4.79 23.94
CA ASP A 408 -16.83 -4.70 23.31
C ASP A 408 -17.23 -3.23 23.06
N GLU A 409 -17.09 -2.38 24.08
CA GLU A 409 -17.52 -0.98 24.00
C GLU A 409 -16.65 -0.19 23.01
N VAL A 410 -15.32 -0.33 23.09
CA VAL A 410 -14.43 0.47 22.23
C VAL A 410 -14.45 0.03 20.76
N MET A 411 -14.68 -1.26 20.47
CA MET A 411 -14.82 -1.73 19.10
C MET A 411 -16.16 -1.34 18.48
N ASP A 412 -17.26 -1.41 19.24
CA ASP A 412 -18.56 -0.92 18.79
C ASP A 412 -18.50 0.58 18.46
N GLU A 413 -17.91 1.41 19.34
CA GLU A 413 -17.71 2.85 19.10
C GLU A 413 -16.82 3.13 17.88
N ALA A 414 -15.78 2.35 17.67
CA ALA A 414 -14.90 2.49 16.51
C ALA A 414 -15.64 2.22 15.19
N VAL A 415 -16.47 1.18 15.13
CA VAL A 415 -17.27 0.86 13.93
C VAL A 415 -18.34 1.95 13.68
N GLU A 416 -19.00 2.45 14.71
CA GLU A 416 -19.91 3.59 14.58
C GLU A 416 -19.20 4.82 14.00
N MET A 417 -17.97 5.09 14.43
CA MET A 417 -17.15 6.19 13.91
C MET A 417 -16.73 5.97 12.46
N ILE A 418 -16.32 4.75 12.09
CA ILE A 418 -15.99 4.38 10.71
C ILE A 418 -17.17 4.68 9.78
N LEU A 419 -18.35 4.16 10.10
CA LEU A 419 -19.55 4.36 9.29
C LEU A 419 -19.94 5.85 9.17
N SER A 420 -19.82 6.60 10.27
CA SER A 420 -20.05 8.05 10.27
C SER A 420 -19.05 8.81 9.40
N ASN A 421 -17.78 8.42 9.43
CA ASN A 421 -16.72 9.03 8.62
C ASN A 421 -16.91 8.73 7.14
N ILE A 422 -17.28 7.49 6.78
CA ILE A 422 -17.59 7.09 5.39
C ILE A 422 -18.73 7.95 4.85
N GLU A 423 -19.82 8.12 5.61
CA GLU A 423 -20.95 8.99 5.22
C GLU A 423 -20.50 10.44 5.05
N ALA A 424 -19.69 10.95 5.96
CA ALA A 424 -19.25 12.36 5.96
C ALA A 424 -18.22 12.67 4.86
N SER A 425 -17.34 11.74 4.51
CA SER A 425 -16.30 11.93 3.49
C SER A 425 -16.83 11.78 2.06
N GLY A 426 -17.98 11.14 1.88
CA GLY A 426 -18.50 10.77 0.55
C GLY A 426 -17.72 9.63 -0.11
N ALA A 427 -17.01 8.84 0.68
CA ALA A 427 -16.24 7.67 0.26
C ALA A 427 -17.15 6.45 -0.08
N ASN A 428 -18.30 6.71 -0.70
CA ASN A 428 -19.32 5.71 -1.05
C ASN A 428 -19.07 5.11 -2.43
#